data_59f682396722b6508d3fc90a276dced5
#
_entry.id   59f682396722b6508d3fc90a276dced5
#
_cell.length_a   1.000
_cell.length_b   1.000
_cell.length_c   1.000
_cell.angle_alpha   90.00
_cell.angle_beta   90.00
_cell.angle_gamma   90.00
#
_symmetry.space_group_name_H-M   'P 1'
#
loop_
_entity.id
_entity.type
_entity.pdbx_description
1 polymer ?
#
loop_
_entity_poly.entity_id
_entity_poly.type
_entity_poly.pdbx_seq_one_letter_code
_entity_poly.pdbx_strand_id
1 'polypeptide(L)'
;MFSKFYSLVLLALAWIVFASCDDALTPKDFDEQQPYVQNLVVNPSTISFDPETDGQKDTTLVLDITVDGFNFEVDSVPYYSVFLGDDENPFLQDKFLVNFSPITTFQANIPIETNTIDFETYTLLITPSLEGNNENFAQSIIRQTGVPINAPQILEVNNPEEVEIPSGSDVTRVLFTAKVFDPDGQENLDRVLIDFINEDGSILTPDPNILLDDGDNSSSTASGDATASDSVYTIQFFIDSSNTPNNRTARYYALDKSGLSSDTLTTTFNIVDND
;
A
#
# COMPACT_ATOMS: atom_id res chain seq x y z
N MET A 1 67.03 3.32 23.36
CA MET A 1 66.57 4.65 22.87
C MET A 1 65.27 4.60 22.04
N PHE A 2 64.76 3.43 21.72
CA PHE A 2 63.52 3.26 20.91
C PHE A 2 62.20 3.20 21.71
N SER A 3 62.24 2.95 23.00
CA SER A 3 61.05 2.74 23.84
C SER A 3 60.28 4.05 24.16
N LYS A 4 60.97 5.19 24.20
CA LYS A 4 60.34 6.50 24.50
C LYS A 4 59.63 7.13 23.29
N PHE A 5 59.98 6.71 22.08
CA PHE A 5 59.37 7.22 20.87
C PHE A 5 57.98 6.63 20.63
N TYR A 6 57.78 5.35 20.95
CA TYR A 6 56.47 4.69 20.81
C TYR A 6 55.43 5.24 21.80
N SER A 7 55.85 5.64 22.98
CA SER A 7 54.94 6.20 23.98
C SER A 7 54.41 7.57 23.60
N LEU A 8 55.22 8.37 22.91
CA LEU A 8 54.79 9.70 22.44
C LEU A 8 53.88 9.64 21.23
N VAL A 9 54.11 8.68 20.32
CA VAL A 9 53.26 8.47 19.14
C VAL A 9 51.87 7.91 19.54
N LEU A 10 51.83 7.01 20.54
CA LEU A 10 50.57 6.49 21.07
C LEU A 10 49.74 7.55 21.81
N LEU A 11 50.39 8.47 22.53
CA LEU A 11 49.69 9.60 23.16
C LEU A 11 49.15 10.61 22.13
N ALA A 12 49.89 10.87 21.06
CA ALA A 12 49.43 11.75 19.98
C ALA A 12 48.27 11.12 19.19
N LEU A 13 48.30 9.80 18.94
CA LEU A 13 47.19 9.09 18.31
C LEU A 13 45.94 9.05 19.22
N ALA A 14 46.08 8.91 20.53
CA ALA A 14 44.94 8.98 21.47
C ALA A 14 44.29 10.35 21.48
N TRP A 15 45.07 11.44 21.34
CA TRP A 15 44.53 12.80 21.26
C TRP A 15 43.78 13.07 19.94
N ILE A 16 44.23 12.49 18.84
CA ILE A 16 43.55 12.61 17.54
C ILE A 16 42.20 11.87 17.53
N VAL A 17 42.09 10.75 18.25
CA VAL A 17 40.85 9.99 18.35
C VAL A 17 39.81 10.72 19.23
N PHE A 18 40.26 11.46 20.26
CA PHE A 18 39.35 12.24 21.10
C PHE A 18 38.96 13.60 20.50
N ALA A 19 39.77 14.16 19.59
CA ALA A 19 39.44 15.43 18.92
C ALA A 19 38.50 15.23 17.72
N SER A 20 38.30 14.02 17.23
CA SER A 20 37.39 13.72 16.11
C SER A 20 35.98 13.30 16.52
N CYS A 21 35.72 13.15 17.83
CA CYS A 21 34.38 12.80 18.34
C CYS A 21 33.53 13.96 18.84
N ASP A 22 34.08 15.18 18.83
CA ASP A 22 33.32 16.34 19.38
C ASP A 22 32.38 17.03 18.37
N ASP A 23 32.52 16.72 17.07
CA ASP A 23 31.66 17.34 16.04
C ASP A 23 30.54 16.38 15.50
N ALA A 24 30.47 15.15 15.98
CA ALA A 24 29.58 14.16 15.37
C ALA A 24 28.26 13.95 16.11
N LEU A 25 28.08 14.45 17.32
CA LEU A 25 26.89 14.23 18.14
C LEU A 25 26.54 15.40 19.10
N THR A 26 26.90 16.61 18.80
CA THR A 26 26.11 17.69 19.36
C THR A 26 24.75 17.60 18.67
N PRO A 27 23.64 17.38 19.41
CA PRO A 27 22.34 17.75 18.86
C PRO A 27 22.55 19.14 18.30
N LYS A 28 22.24 19.39 16.99
CA LYS A 28 22.12 20.74 16.46
C LYS A 28 21.48 21.51 17.59
N ASP A 29 22.15 22.53 18.13
CA ASP A 29 21.53 23.43 19.07
C ASP A 29 20.25 23.86 18.38
N PHE A 30 19.14 23.27 18.79
CA PHE A 30 17.83 23.80 18.44
C PHE A 30 17.93 25.23 18.92
N ASP A 31 17.89 26.17 18.01
CA ASP A 31 17.84 27.56 18.39
C ASP A 31 16.61 27.66 19.33
N GLU A 32 16.87 27.65 20.65
CA GLU A 32 15.80 27.58 21.68
C GLU A 32 14.81 28.74 21.51
N GLN A 33 15.06 29.64 20.59
CA GLN A 33 14.23 30.80 20.30
C GLN A 33 13.30 30.61 19.09
N GLN A 34 13.53 29.58 18.23
CA GLN A 34 12.63 29.40 17.09
C GLN A 34 11.40 28.55 17.47
N PRO A 35 10.22 28.94 16.98
CA PRO A 35 9.03 28.15 17.21
C PRO A 35 9.11 26.81 16.46
N TYR A 36 8.60 25.75 17.08
CA TYR A 36 8.49 24.42 16.50
C TYR A 36 7.22 23.70 16.94
N VAL A 37 6.83 22.68 16.20
CA VAL A 37 5.65 21.84 16.46
C VAL A 37 6.03 20.38 16.58
N GLN A 38 5.30 19.64 17.42
CA GLN A 38 5.47 18.20 17.62
C GLN A 38 4.16 17.55 18.11
N ASN A 39 4.17 16.22 18.30
CA ASN A 39 3.03 15.46 18.81
C ASN A 39 1.74 15.71 18.02
N LEU A 40 1.84 15.70 16.69
CA LEU A 40 0.67 15.85 15.82
C LEU A 40 -0.24 14.64 15.96
N VAL A 41 -1.50 14.91 16.30
CA VAL A 41 -2.60 13.93 16.32
C VAL A 41 -3.65 14.37 15.32
N VAL A 42 -4.06 13.45 14.45
CA VAL A 42 -5.10 13.66 13.43
C VAL A 42 -6.19 12.60 13.61
N ASN A 43 -7.43 13.03 13.67
CA ASN A 43 -8.59 12.15 13.80
C ASN A 43 -9.71 12.58 12.84
N PRO A 44 -10.19 11.69 11.96
CA PRO A 44 -9.64 10.36 11.69
C PRO A 44 -8.33 10.43 10.89
N SER A 45 -7.46 9.45 11.04
CA SER A 45 -6.24 9.26 10.21
C SER A 45 -6.49 8.37 8.99
N THR A 46 -7.60 7.66 8.98
CA THR A 46 -8.08 6.83 7.86
C THR A 46 -9.59 7.00 7.75
N ILE A 47 -10.06 7.16 6.53
CA ILE A 47 -11.46 7.36 6.20
C ILE A 47 -11.87 6.24 5.26
N SER A 48 -12.96 5.56 5.56
CA SER A 48 -13.52 4.51 4.71
C SER A 48 -15.01 4.67 4.61
N PHE A 49 -15.54 4.64 3.40
CA PHE A 49 -16.96 4.68 3.12
C PHE A 49 -17.49 3.27 2.89
N ASP A 50 -18.69 3.02 3.40
CA ASP A 50 -19.37 1.73 3.29
C ASP A 50 -20.29 1.73 2.05
N PRO A 51 -20.07 0.80 1.08
CA PRO A 51 -20.89 0.72 -0.12
C PRO A 51 -22.39 0.54 0.16
N GLU A 52 -22.76 -0.15 1.26
CA GLU A 52 -24.16 -0.42 1.58
C GLU A 52 -24.90 0.79 2.16
N THR A 53 -24.16 1.69 2.85
CA THR A 53 -24.77 2.80 3.60
C THR A 53 -24.49 4.17 3.01
N ASP A 54 -23.32 4.37 2.42
CA ASP A 54 -22.89 5.68 1.96
C ASP A 54 -23.30 5.99 0.53
N GLY A 55 -23.16 5.02 -0.39
CA GLY A 55 -23.44 5.24 -1.81
C GLY A 55 -22.59 6.39 -2.39
N GLN A 56 -22.85 6.75 -3.65
CA GLN A 56 -22.18 7.88 -4.30
C GLN A 56 -22.82 9.21 -3.88
N LYS A 57 -22.06 10.07 -3.22
CA LYS A 57 -22.50 11.43 -2.82
C LYS A 57 -21.31 12.34 -2.49
N ASP A 58 -21.50 13.63 -2.72
CA ASP A 58 -20.61 14.64 -2.18
C ASP A 58 -20.71 14.67 -0.64
N THR A 59 -19.61 14.81 0.02
CA THR A 59 -19.52 14.83 1.48
C THR A 59 -18.42 15.76 1.95
N THR A 60 -18.47 16.12 3.23
CA THR A 60 -17.44 16.92 3.89
C THR A 60 -16.80 16.05 4.97
N LEU A 61 -15.51 15.79 4.83
CA LEU A 61 -14.69 15.20 5.88
C LEU A 61 -14.28 16.29 6.84
N VAL A 62 -14.30 16.01 8.13
CA VAL A 62 -13.77 16.92 9.15
C VAL A 62 -12.61 16.25 9.86
N LEU A 63 -11.41 16.81 9.69
CA LEU A 63 -10.23 16.36 10.40
C LEU A 63 -10.08 17.17 11.69
N ASP A 64 -10.16 16.51 12.83
CA ASP A 64 -9.82 17.09 14.13
C ASP A 64 -8.32 16.95 14.37
N ILE A 65 -7.63 18.07 14.49
CA ILE A 65 -6.19 18.11 14.59
C ILE A 65 -5.80 18.72 15.93
N THR A 66 -4.83 18.08 16.57
CA THR A 66 -4.18 18.60 17.77
C THR A 66 -2.67 18.52 17.58
N VAL A 67 -1.97 19.60 17.92
CA VAL A 67 -0.50 19.66 17.85
C VAL A 67 0.05 20.46 19.02
N ASP A 68 1.18 20.03 19.56
CA ASP A 68 1.91 20.79 20.55
C ASP A 68 2.90 21.74 19.88
N GLY A 69 2.89 23.00 20.31
CA GLY A 69 3.81 24.01 19.82
C GLY A 69 4.65 24.59 20.96
N PHE A 70 5.88 24.95 20.66
CA PHE A 70 6.85 25.45 21.61
C PHE A 70 7.51 26.72 21.07
N ASN A 71 7.88 27.62 21.97
CA ASN A 71 8.54 28.91 21.66
C ASN A 71 7.72 29.85 20.77
N PHE A 72 6.41 29.70 20.75
CA PHE A 72 5.54 30.63 20.05
C PHE A 72 5.46 31.94 20.81
N GLU A 73 5.49 33.04 20.07
CA GLU A 73 5.19 34.37 20.65
C GLU A 73 3.73 34.44 21.07
N VAL A 74 3.43 35.38 21.97
CA VAL A 74 2.06 35.65 22.38
C VAL A 74 1.24 36.03 21.13
N ASP A 75 0.09 35.39 20.96
CA ASP A 75 -0.84 35.56 19.83
C ASP A 75 -0.35 34.96 18.49
N SER A 76 0.79 34.29 18.44
CA SER A 76 1.17 33.52 17.26
C SER A 76 0.61 32.09 17.32
N VAL A 77 0.27 31.56 16.15
CA VAL A 77 -0.31 30.22 15.97
C VAL A 77 0.35 29.53 14.77
N PRO A 78 0.47 28.19 14.79
CA PRO A 78 0.97 27.45 13.63
C PRO A 78 -0.02 27.50 12.46
N TYR A 79 0.48 27.16 11.29
CA TYR A 79 -0.29 27.02 10.05
C TYR A 79 -0.41 25.56 9.66
N TYR A 80 -1.51 25.21 9.02
CA TYR A 80 -1.67 23.93 8.36
C TYR A 80 -1.78 24.11 6.84
N SER A 81 -1.27 23.12 6.11
CA SER A 81 -1.41 22.99 4.67
C SER A 81 -1.83 21.56 4.35
N VAL A 82 -2.84 21.41 3.51
CA VAL A 82 -3.32 20.08 3.05
C VAL A 82 -3.05 19.96 1.56
N PHE A 83 -2.37 18.89 1.19
CA PHE A 83 -2.01 18.55 -0.19
C PHE A 83 -2.79 17.30 -0.61
N LEU A 84 -3.17 17.22 -1.87
CA LEU A 84 -3.82 16.08 -2.47
C LEU A 84 -2.80 15.28 -3.29
N GLY A 85 -2.66 13.99 -2.99
CA GLY A 85 -1.69 13.14 -3.67
C GLY A 85 -0.27 13.70 -3.60
N ASP A 86 0.37 13.79 -4.76
CA ASP A 86 1.73 14.31 -4.94
C ASP A 86 1.76 15.79 -5.37
N ASP A 87 0.67 16.54 -5.20
CA ASP A 87 0.60 17.94 -5.57
C ASP A 87 1.63 18.78 -4.78
N GLU A 88 2.36 19.65 -5.48
CA GLU A 88 3.34 20.55 -4.86
C GLU A 88 2.68 21.75 -4.17
N ASN A 89 1.44 22.08 -4.54
CA ASN A 89 0.71 23.20 -3.96
C ASN A 89 -0.41 22.71 -3.07
N PRO A 90 -0.56 23.27 -1.86
CA PRO A 90 -1.68 22.90 -1.01
C PRO A 90 -3.00 23.36 -1.63
N PHE A 91 -4.01 22.49 -1.63
CA PHE A 91 -5.36 22.89 -2.04
C PHE A 91 -6.10 23.60 -0.90
N LEU A 92 -5.64 23.42 0.34
CA LEU A 92 -6.18 24.08 1.52
C LEU A 92 -5.03 24.52 2.42
N GLN A 93 -5.03 25.80 2.83
CA GLN A 93 -4.03 26.35 3.75
C GLN A 93 -4.64 27.42 4.63
N ASP A 94 -4.45 27.33 5.95
CA ASP A 94 -4.90 28.34 6.91
C ASP A 94 -4.11 28.21 8.22
N LYS A 95 -4.39 29.07 9.19
CA LYS A 95 -3.81 29.06 10.53
C LYS A 95 -4.75 28.35 11.52
N PHE A 96 -4.19 27.81 12.59
CA PHE A 96 -4.97 27.26 13.69
C PHE A 96 -5.79 28.35 14.35
N LEU A 97 -7.07 28.07 14.59
CA LEU A 97 -8.00 29.08 15.09
C LEU A 97 -8.05 29.16 16.61
N VAL A 98 -7.59 28.12 17.33
CA VAL A 98 -7.75 28.04 18.79
C VAL A 98 -6.46 27.59 19.45
N ASN A 99 -6.03 28.41 20.43
CA ASN A 99 -4.99 28.05 21.39
C ASN A 99 -5.66 27.44 22.61
N PHE A 100 -5.44 26.16 22.91
CA PHE A 100 -5.94 25.50 24.10
C PHE A 100 -4.91 25.61 25.22
N SER A 101 -5.24 26.37 26.26
CA SER A 101 -4.38 26.70 27.41
C SER A 101 -3.72 25.49 28.09
N PRO A 102 -2.49 25.60 28.59
CA PRO A 102 -1.68 26.81 28.65
C PRO A 102 -0.58 26.83 27.58
N ILE A 103 -0.79 27.60 26.53
CA ILE A 103 0.23 28.09 25.60
C ILE A 103 0.88 27.09 24.64
N THR A 104 0.70 25.78 24.75
CA THR A 104 1.46 24.79 23.98
C THR A 104 0.65 23.88 23.09
N THR A 105 -0.67 23.78 23.26
CA THR A 105 -1.48 22.87 22.42
C THR A 105 -2.43 23.67 21.53
N PHE A 106 -2.37 23.41 20.25
CA PHE A 106 -3.21 24.03 19.23
C PHE A 106 -4.18 23.02 18.65
N GLN A 107 -5.38 23.47 18.28
CA GLN A 107 -6.42 22.64 17.68
C GLN A 107 -6.99 23.30 16.43
N ALA A 108 -7.33 22.48 15.45
CA ALA A 108 -8.09 22.90 14.28
C ALA A 108 -9.05 21.80 13.83
N ASN A 109 -10.19 22.22 13.28
CA ASN A 109 -11.13 21.35 12.58
C ASN A 109 -11.06 21.72 11.11
N ILE A 110 -10.54 20.83 10.27
CA ILE A 110 -10.31 21.10 8.86
C ILE A 110 -11.39 20.39 8.04
N PRO A 111 -12.32 21.12 7.43
CA PRO A 111 -13.27 20.54 6.50
C PRO A 111 -12.60 20.31 5.13
N ILE A 112 -12.78 19.12 4.58
CA ILE A 112 -12.34 18.74 3.23
C ILE A 112 -13.57 18.31 2.45
N GLU A 113 -13.90 19.03 1.39
CA GLU A 113 -14.96 18.64 0.46
C GLU A 113 -14.43 17.52 -0.45
N THR A 114 -15.17 16.43 -0.53
CA THR A 114 -14.80 15.23 -1.31
C THR A 114 -16.05 14.47 -1.76
N ASN A 115 -15.86 13.39 -2.51
CA ASN A 115 -16.92 12.45 -2.86
C ASN A 115 -16.67 11.09 -2.22
N THR A 116 -17.73 10.39 -1.84
CA THR A 116 -17.62 9.07 -1.20
C THR A 116 -17.02 7.99 -2.11
N ILE A 117 -16.92 8.21 -3.41
CA ILE A 117 -16.28 7.28 -4.36
C ILE A 117 -14.81 7.58 -4.59
N ASP A 118 -14.27 8.69 -4.03
CA ASP A 118 -12.88 9.08 -4.27
C ASP A 118 -11.92 8.26 -3.41
N PHE A 119 -10.83 7.83 -4.02
CA PHE A 119 -9.69 7.15 -3.37
C PHE A 119 -8.53 8.13 -3.33
N GLU A 120 -8.35 8.79 -2.20
CA GLU A 120 -7.45 9.92 -2.09
C GLU A 120 -6.46 9.75 -0.95
N THR A 121 -5.31 10.36 -1.12
CA THR A 121 -4.31 10.49 -0.05
C THR A 121 -4.08 11.97 0.20
N TYR A 122 -4.34 12.41 1.42
CA TYR A 122 -4.09 13.77 1.84
C TYR A 122 -2.82 13.83 2.68
N THR A 123 -1.92 14.75 2.37
CA THR A 123 -0.76 15.06 3.19
C THR A 123 -1.05 16.33 3.97
N LEU A 124 -1.11 16.21 5.29
CA LEU A 124 -1.24 17.33 6.21
C LEU A 124 0.15 17.75 6.70
N LEU A 125 0.50 19.00 6.50
CA LEU A 125 1.73 19.62 6.97
C LEU A 125 1.40 20.74 7.97
N ILE A 126 2.01 20.71 9.14
CA ILE A 126 1.88 21.75 10.16
C ILE A 126 3.22 22.46 10.28
N THR A 127 3.21 23.77 10.09
CA THR A 127 4.41 24.61 10.17
C THR A 127 4.25 25.75 11.18
N PRO A 128 5.30 26.15 11.90
CA PRO A 128 5.24 27.30 12.79
C PRO A 128 4.99 28.63 12.08
N SER A 129 5.44 28.71 10.80
CA SER A 129 5.32 29.90 9.96
C SER A 129 5.21 29.48 8.50
N LEU A 130 4.57 30.31 7.67
CA LEU A 130 4.56 30.16 6.21
C LEU A 130 5.82 30.74 5.54
N GLU A 131 6.55 31.60 6.25
CA GLU A 131 7.76 32.23 5.77
C GLU A 131 8.99 31.64 6.47
N GLY A 132 9.98 31.21 5.71
CA GLY A 132 11.26 30.73 6.22
C GLY A 132 11.57 29.26 5.99
N ASN A 133 12.68 28.79 6.54
CA ASN A 133 13.09 27.39 6.47
C ASN A 133 12.15 26.54 7.36
N ASN A 134 11.29 25.76 6.73
CA ASN A 134 10.34 24.87 7.41
C ASN A 134 11.02 23.59 7.94
N GLU A 135 12.12 23.72 8.69
CA GLU A 135 12.82 22.56 9.28
C GLU A 135 12.09 21.98 10.52
N ASN A 136 11.13 22.72 11.07
CA ASN A 136 10.45 22.39 12.35
C ASN A 136 8.97 22.08 12.17
N PHE A 137 8.65 21.23 11.18
CA PHE A 137 7.27 20.84 10.84
C PHE A 137 6.85 19.52 11.47
N ALA A 138 5.54 19.28 11.53
CA ALA A 138 4.93 17.99 11.77
C ALA A 138 4.09 17.60 10.54
N GLN A 139 4.08 16.32 10.21
CA GLN A 139 3.38 15.80 9.03
C GLN A 139 2.54 14.57 9.39
N SER A 140 1.40 14.42 8.74
CA SER A 140 0.57 13.22 8.78
C SER A 140 0.01 12.91 7.39
N ILE A 141 -0.21 11.62 7.13
CA ILE A 141 -0.86 11.16 5.91
C ILE A 141 -2.24 10.61 6.29
N ILE A 142 -3.28 11.12 5.63
CA ILE A 142 -4.66 10.67 5.78
C ILE A 142 -5.06 9.96 4.49
N ARG A 143 -5.61 8.75 4.60
CA ARG A 143 -6.06 7.97 3.46
C ARG A 143 -7.57 7.88 3.45
N GLN A 144 -8.16 8.22 2.31
CA GLN A 144 -9.56 8.03 2.01
C GLN A 144 -9.72 6.83 1.09
N THR A 145 -10.53 5.88 1.51
CA THR A 145 -10.97 4.74 0.70
C THR A 145 -12.42 4.96 0.32
N GLY A 146 -12.65 5.19 -0.96
CA GLY A 146 -13.98 5.43 -1.51
C GLY A 146 -14.82 4.16 -1.64
N VAL A 147 -16.05 4.34 -2.07
CA VAL A 147 -16.94 3.23 -2.45
C VAL A 147 -16.59 2.79 -3.87
N PRO A 148 -16.17 1.54 -4.11
CA PRO A 148 -15.98 1.02 -5.46
C PRO A 148 -17.27 1.07 -6.27
N ILE A 149 -17.20 1.59 -7.48
CA ILE A 149 -18.35 1.71 -8.40
C ILE A 149 -18.14 1.05 -9.75
N ASN A 150 -16.90 0.68 -10.06
CA ASN A 150 -16.51 0.02 -11.30
C ASN A 150 -16.13 -1.43 -11.02
N ALA A 151 -16.67 -2.34 -11.82
CA ALA A 151 -16.26 -3.73 -11.74
C ALA A 151 -14.81 -3.91 -12.19
N PRO A 152 -14.08 -4.86 -11.59
CA PRO A 152 -12.75 -5.22 -12.05
C PRO A 152 -12.77 -5.73 -13.50
N GLN A 153 -11.64 -5.67 -14.18
CA GLN A 153 -11.47 -6.07 -15.58
C GLN A 153 -10.38 -7.13 -15.70
N ILE A 154 -10.68 -8.24 -16.34
CA ILE A 154 -9.65 -9.21 -16.73
C ILE A 154 -9.07 -8.77 -18.06
N LEU A 155 -7.79 -8.40 -18.07
CA LEU A 155 -7.11 -7.91 -19.27
C LEU A 155 -6.54 -9.04 -20.13
N GLU A 156 -6.06 -10.11 -19.48
CA GLU A 156 -5.40 -11.23 -20.13
C GLU A 156 -5.52 -12.47 -19.25
N VAL A 157 -5.65 -13.64 -19.88
CA VAL A 157 -5.54 -14.94 -19.21
C VAL A 157 -4.57 -15.83 -19.98
N ASN A 158 -3.82 -16.65 -19.26
CA ASN A 158 -2.86 -17.56 -19.88
C ASN A 158 -2.88 -18.91 -19.16
N ASN A 159 -2.91 -19.98 -19.97
CA ASN A 159 -2.74 -21.37 -19.56
C ASN A 159 -2.23 -22.16 -20.79
N PRO A 160 -1.61 -23.33 -20.59
CA PRO A 160 -1.23 -24.19 -21.72
C PRO A 160 -2.49 -24.69 -22.46
N GLU A 161 -2.39 -24.80 -23.79
CA GLU A 161 -3.46 -25.38 -24.61
C GLU A 161 -3.54 -26.91 -24.42
N GLU A 162 -2.39 -27.53 -24.12
CA GLU A 162 -2.26 -28.99 -23.96
C GLU A 162 -1.31 -29.30 -22.81
N VAL A 163 -1.66 -30.31 -22.01
CA VAL A 163 -0.86 -30.83 -20.89
C VAL A 163 -0.76 -32.36 -21.06
N GLU A 164 0.46 -32.85 -21.16
CA GLU A 164 0.74 -34.27 -21.22
C GLU A 164 0.67 -34.91 -19.83
N ILE A 165 -0.01 -36.08 -19.75
CA ILE A 165 0.01 -36.91 -18.54
C ILE A 165 1.40 -37.53 -18.43
N PRO A 166 2.17 -37.28 -17.37
CA PRO A 166 3.51 -37.87 -17.26
C PRO A 166 3.44 -39.36 -16.94
N SER A 167 4.45 -40.10 -17.36
CA SER A 167 4.56 -41.52 -17.07
C SER A 167 5.16 -41.79 -15.69
N GLY A 168 4.78 -42.89 -15.06
CA GLY A 168 5.37 -43.38 -13.81
C GLY A 168 5.04 -42.50 -12.61
N SER A 169 6.06 -42.02 -11.88
CA SER A 169 5.91 -41.18 -10.68
C SER A 169 6.17 -39.69 -10.96
N ASP A 170 6.34 -39.29 -12.20
CA ASP A 170 6.61 -37.92 -12.56
C ASP A 170 5.34 -37.05 -12.45
N VAL A 171 5.55 -35.76 -12.31
CA VAL A 171 4.45 -34.79 -12.13
C VAL A 171 4.71 -33.60 -13.04
N THR A 172 3.69 -33.22 -13.83
CA THR A 172 3.74 -32.01 -14.65
C THR A 172 3.09 -30.85 -13.93
N ARG A 173 3.83 -29.76 -13.75
CA ARG A 173 3.31 -28.51 -13.19
C ARG A 173 2.63 -27.68 -14.26
N VAL A 174 1.42 -27.21 -13.96
CA VAL A 174 0.58 -26.40 -14.85
C VAL A 174 0.24 -25.10 -14.15
N LEU A 175 0.48 -23.96 -14.82
CA LEU A 175 0.14 -22.64 -14.33
C LEU A 175 -1.06 -22.08 -15.07
N PHE A 176 -1.95 -21.46 -14.33
CA PHE A 176 -3.07 -20.66 -14.83
C PHE A 176 -2.92 -19.25 -14.29
N THR A 177 -2.92 -18.26 -15.17
CA THR A 177 -2.70 -16.86 -14.78
C THR A 177 -3.80 -15.96 -15.33
N ALA A 178 -4.11 -14.90 -14.60
CA ALA A 178 -4.99 -13.83 -15.04
C ALA A 178 -4.38 -12.48 -14.68
N LYS A 179 -4.27 -11.59 -15.64
CA LYS A 179 -3.92 -10.18 -15.39
C LYS A 179 -5.20 -9.39 -15.17
N VAL A 180 -5.32 -8.77 -14.00
CA VAL A 180 -6.55 -8.09 -13.58
C VAL A 180 -6.24 -6.65 -13.22
N PHE A 181 -7.12 -5.76 -13.61
CA PHE A 181 -7.09 -4.35 -13.30
C PHE A 181 -8.43 -3.93 -12.65
N ASP A 182 -8.35 -3.18 -11.57
CA ASP A 182 -9.52 -2.56 -10.96
C ASP A 182 -9.47 -1.05 -11.20
N PRO A 183 -10.49 -0.45 -11.88
CA PRO A 183 -10.51 0.98 -12.14
C PRO A 183 -10.58 1.86 -10.89
N ASP A 184 -11.11 1.32 -9.78
CA ASP A 184 -11.22 2.00 -8.49
C ASP A 184 -9.98 1.82 -7.61
N GLY A 185 -8.94 1.16 -8.14
CA GLY A 185 -7.68 0.85 -7.47
C GLY A 185 -7.52 -0.64 -7.17
N GLN A 186 -6.31 -1.15 -7.34
CA GLN A 186 -6.00 -2.58 -7.19
C GLN A 186 -6.27 -3.09 -5.76
N GLU A 187 -6.23 -2.22 -4.76
CA GLU A 187 -6.57 -2.51 -3.36
C GLU A 187 -8.06 -2.82 -3.14
N ASN A 188 -8.93 -2.46 -4.09
CA ASN A 188 -10.37 -2.77 -4.02
C ASN A 188 -10.70 -4.16 -4.55
N LEU A 189 -9.81 -4.78 -5.26
CA LEU A 189 -9.98 -6.17 -5.67
C LEU A 189 -10.08 -7.07 -4.44
N ASP A 190 -11.15 -7.89 -4.36
CA ASP A 190 -11.34 -8.87 -3.30
C ASP A 190 -10.64 -10.19 -3.67
N ARG A 191 -10.96 -10.74 -4.85
CA ARG A 191 -10.38 -12.01 -5.30
C ARG A 191 -10.48 -12.21 -6.80
N VAL A 192 -9.52 -12.97 -7.32
CA VAL A 192 -9.50 -13.48 -8.71
C VAL A 192 -9.75 -14.98 -8.66
N LEU A 193 -10.68 -15.45 -9.48
CA LEU A 193 -11.25 -16.78 -9.39
C LEU A 193 -11.14 -17.53 -10.71
N ILE A 194 -11.00 -18.85 -10.61
CA ILE A 194 -11.04 -19.77 -11.75
C ILE A 194 -11.89 -21.00 -11.44
N ASP A 195 -12.79 -21.32 -12.36
CA ASP A 195 -13.50 -22.58 -12.40
C ASP A 195 -13.02 -23.45 -13.55
N PHE A 196 -13.06 -24.75 -13.37
CA PHE A 196 -12.87 -25.72 -14.43
C PHE A 196 -14.17 -26.40 -14.79
N ILE A 197 -14.52 -26.35 -16.07
CA ILE A 197 -15.77 -26.89 -16.60
C ILE A 197 -15.43 -28.08 -17.49
N ASN A 198 -16.06 -29.22 -17.25
CA ASN A 198 -15.93 -30.41 -18.05
C ASN A 198 -16.70 -30.28 -19.38
N GLU A 199 -16.46 -31.18 -20.35
CA GLU A 199 -17.15 -31.17 -21.65
C GLU A 199 -18.69 -31.28 -21.53
N ASP A 200 -19.20 -31.91 -20.48
CA ASP A 200 -20.64 -32.04 -20.22
C ASP A 200 -21.25 -30.77 -19.59
N GLY A 201 -20.45 -29.72 -19.39
CA GLY A 201 -20.86 -28.48 -18.77
C GLY A 201 -20.89 -28.49 -17.23
N SER A 202 -20.53 -29.61 -16.60
CA SER A 202 -20.43 -29.65 -15.13
C SER A 202 -19.18 -28.94 -14.63
N ILE A 203 -19.30 -28.24 -13.48
CA ILE A 203 -18.18 -27.61 -12.81
C ILE A 203 -17.40 -28.69 -12.04
N LEU A 204 -16.08 -28.70 -12.15
CA LEU A 204 -15.22 -29.74 -11.59
C LEU A 204 -15.22 -29.70 -10.05
N THR A 205 -15.22 -28.52 -9.46
CA THR A 205 -15.25 -28.32 -8.00
C THR A 205 -16.40 -27.36 -7.65
N PRO A 206 -17.16 -27.63 -6.56
CA PRO A 206 -18.30 -26.80 -6.17
C PRO A 206 -17.90 -25.36 -5.85
N ASP A 207 -16.67 -25.15 -5.33
CA ASP A 207 -16.13 -23.84 -5.02
C ASP A 207 -15.05 -23.48 -6.05
N PRO A 208 -15.01 -22.22 -6.53
CA PRO A 208 -13.98 -21.75 -7.42
C PRO A 208 -12.61 -21.72 -6.73
N ASN A 209 -11.56 -21.92 -7.52
CA ASN A 209 -10.20 -21.77 -7.03
C ASN A 209 -9.78 -20.29 -7.04
N ILE A 210 -8.96 -19.89 -6.06
CA ILE A 210 -8.47 -18.51 -5.93
C ILE A 210 -7.07 -18.43 -6.55
N LEU A 211 -6.86 -17.45 -7.43
CA LEU A 211 -5.55 -17.07 -7.94
C LEU A 211 -4.96 -16.00 -7.02
N LEU A 212 -3.65 -16.05 -6.77
CA LEU A 212 -2.93 -15.14 -5.87
C LEU A 212 -1.85 -14.37 -6.63
N ASP A 213 -1.61 -13.12 -6.19
CA ASP A 213 -0.53 -12.22 -6.62
C ASP A 213 0.40 -11.99 -5.42
N ASP A 214 1.07 -13.06 -4.96
CA ASP A 214 1.83 -13.12 -3.72
C ASP A 214 3.35 -13.32 -3.90
N GLY A 215 3.79 -13.55 -5.14
CA GLY A 215 5.18 -13.85 -5.48
C GLY A 215 5.68 -15.18 -4.91
N ASP A 216 4.78 -16.07 -4.46
CA ASP A 216 5.18 -17.35 -3.90
C ASP A 216 5.28 -18.45 -4.97
N ASN A 217 6.52 -18.73 -5.37
CA ASN A 217 6.87 -19.82 -6.26
C ASN A 217 7.79 -20.86 -5.60
N SER A 218 7.75 -20.94 -4.27
CA SER A 218 8.74 -21.67 -3.47
C SER A 218 8.50 -23.18 -3.35
N SER A 219 7.26 -23.64 -3.53
CA SER A 219 6.87 -25.03 -3.29
C SER A 219 5.68 -25.49 -4.12
N SER A 220 5.35 -26.78 -4.04
CA SER A 220 4.17 -27.36 -4.68
C SER A 220 2.84 -26.92 -4.05
N THR A 221 2.87 -26.29 -2.88
CA THR A 221 1.67 -25.75 -2.20
C THR A 221 1.54 -24.22 -2.34
N ALA A 222 2.53 -23.59 -2.99
CA ALA A 222 2.52 -22.16 -3.30
C ALA A 222 1.53 -21.83 -4.43
N SER A 223 1.24 -20.55 -4.65
CA SER A 223 0.41 -20.10 -5.79
C SER A 223 1.06 -20.39 -7.14
N GLY A 224 2.39 -20.37 -7.18
CA GLY A 224 3.18 -20.43 -8.40
C GLY A 224 3.45 -19.06 -9.03
N ASP A 225 3.03 -18.01 -8.34
CA ASP A 225 3.24 -16.65 -8.77
C ASP A 225 4.72 -16.26 -8.76
N ALA A 226 5.16 -15.51 -9.77
CA ALA A 226 6.55 -15.14 -9.96
C ALA A 226 6.94 -13.83 -9.29
N THR A 227 6.00 -12.89 -9.16
CA THR A 227 6.28 -11.52 -8.72
C THR A 227 5.08 -10.94 -7.99
N ALA A 228 5.20 -10.70 -6.70
CA ALA A 228 4.12 -10.12 -5.91
C ALA A 228 3.73 -8.72 -6.39
N SER A 229 2.45 -8.42 -6.36
CA SER A 229 1.87 -7.09 -6.63
C SER A 229 2.14 -6.55 -8.04
N ASP A 230 2.21 -7.45 -9.04
CA ASP A 230 2.34 -7.08 -10.46
C ASP A 230 1.00 -7.16 -11.23
N SER A 231 -0.09 -7.42 -10.51
CA SER A 231 -1.45 -7.61 -11.03
C SER A 231 -1.64 -8.86 -11.89
N VAL A 232 -0.71 -9.81 -11.84
CA VAL A 232 -0.80 -11.12 -12.47
C VAL A 232 -1.06 -12.19 -11.41
N TYR A 233 -2.29 -12.59 -11.30
CA TYR A 233 -2.77 -13.59 -10.33
C TYR A 233 -2.53 -14.99 -10.87
N THR A 234 -1.98 -15.86 -10.06
CA THR A 234 -1.54 -17.21 -10.48
C THR A 234 -2.09 -18.29 -9.55
N ILE A 235 -2.40 -19.45 -10.14
CA ILE A 235 -2.58 -20.72 -9.43
C ILE A 235 -1.86 -21.82 -10.17
N GLN A 236 -1.28 -22.76 -9.43
CA GLN A 236 -0.65 -23.95 -9.98
C GLN A 236 -1.41 -25.23 -9.66
N PHE A 237 -1.41 -26.12 -10.62
CA PHE A 237 -1.90 -27.49 -10.49
C PHE A 237 -0.81 -28.49 -10.89
N PHE A 238 -0.99 -29.71 -10.46
CA PHE A 238 -0.08 -30.80 -10.77
C PHE A 238 -0.85 -31.94 -11.43
N ILE A 239 -0.37 -32.38 -12.58
CA ILE A 239 -0.90 -33.51 -13.33
C ILE A 239 0.07 -34.67 -13.14
N ASP A 240 -0.46 -35.83 -12.77
CA ASP A 240 0.30 -37.08 -12.61
C ASP A 240 -0.35 -38.24 -13.40
N SER A 241 0.25 -39.42 -13.33
CA SER A 241 -0.22 -40.61 -14.04
C SER A 241 -1.61 -41.13 -13.58
N SER A 242 -2.22 -40.57 -12.55
CA SER A 242 -3.59 -40.91 -12.13
C SER A 242 -4.65 -40.05 -12.83
N ASN A 243 -4.24 -38.98 -13.49
CA ASN A 243 -5.14 -38.14 -14.27
C ASN A 243 -5.62 -38.89 -15.53
N THR A 244 -6.77 -38.52 -16.03
CA THR A 244 -7.36 -39.09 -17.26
C THR A 244 -7.43 -38.02 -18.34
N PRO A 245 -7.18 -38.37 -19.60
CA PRO A 245 -7.34 -37.46 -20.73
C PRO A 245 -8.75 -36.87 -20.77
N ASN A 246 -8.84 -35.56 -20.89
CA ASN A 246 -10.09 -34.86 -21.12
C ASN A 246 -9.86 -33.42 -21.61
N ASN A 247 -10.90 -32.83 -22.21
CA ASN A 247 -10.95 -31.42 -22.53
C ASN A 247 -11.65 -30.66 -21.41
N ARG A 248 -11.13 -29.51 -21.07
CA ARG A 248 -11.70 -28.62 -20.05
C ARG A 248 -11.75 -27.18 -20.51
N THR A 249 -12.70 -26.45 -19.98
CA THR A 249 -12.74 -24.99 -20.08
C THR A 249 -12.35 -24.39 -18.75
N ALA A 250 -11.35 -23.53 -18.75
CA ALA A 250 -11.01 -22.66 -17.63
C ALA A 250 -11.81 -21.35 -17.77
N ARG A 251 -12.56 -21.01 -16.72
CA ARG A 251 -13.39 -19.81 -16.65
C ARG A 251 -12.86 -18.91 -15.56
N TYR A 252 -12.42 -17.70 -15.96
CA TYR A 252 -11.83 -16.71 -15.06
C TYR A 252 -12.79 -15.56 -14.83
N TYR A 253 -12.86 -15.07 -13.60
CA TYR A 253 -13.59 -13.86 -13.23
C TYR A 253 -12.99 -13.25 -11.95
N ALA A 254 -13.26 -11.99 -11.71
CA ALA A 254 -12.77 -11.25 -10.56
C ALA A 254 -13.92 -10.58 -9.83
N LEU A 255 -13.78 -10.43 -8.51
CA LEU A 255 -14.73 -9.72 -7.65
C LEU A 255 -13.98 -8.61 -6.92
N ASP A 256 -14.61 -7.45 -6.78
CA ASP A 256 -14.15 -6.40 -5.89
C ASP A 256 -14.75 -6.54 -4.49
N LYS A 257 -14.33 -5.67 -3.56
CA LYS A 257 -14.81 -5.65 -2.19
C LYS A 257 -16.26 -5.20 -2.04
N SER A 258 -16.83 -4.55 -3.07
CA SER A 258 -18.25 -4.18 -3.11
C SER A 258 -19.12 -5.28 -3.72
N GLY A 259 -18.53 -6.38 -4.20
CA GLY A 259 -19.22 -7.51 -4.80
C GLY A 259 -19.51 -7.36 -6.30
N LEU A 260 -18.96 -6.31 -6.96
CA LEU A 260 -19.06 -6.19 -8.41
C LEU A 260 -18.17 -7.23 -9.07
N SER A 261 -18.67 -7.84 -10.15
CA SER A 261 -17.97 -8.90 -10.87
C SER A 261 -17.49 -8.40 -12.23
N SER A 262 -16.28 -8.79 -12.61
CA SER A 262 -15.78 -8.63 -13.96
C SER A 262 -16.62 -9.39 -14.98
N ASP A 263 -16.45 -9.06 -16.26
CA ASP A 263 -16.76 -10.00 -17.35
C ASP A 263 -15.97 -11.30 -17.16
N THR A 264 -16.52 -12.39 -17.68
CA THR A 264 -15.91 -13.71 -17.63
C THR A 264 -15.07 -13.96 -18.88
N LEU A 265 -13.80 -14.33 -18.71
CA LEU A 265 -12.97 -14.87 -19.80
C LEU A 265 -12.87 -16.39 -19.70
N THR A 266 -12.90 -17.05 -20.86
CA THR A 266 -12.78 -18.51 -20.93
C THR A 266 -11.68 -18.93 -21.91
N THR A 267 -10.94 -19.96 -21.52
CA THR A 267 -9.95 -20.66 -22.37
C THR A 267 -10.20 -22.16 -22.31
N THR A 268 -9.76 -22.90 -23.30
CA THR A 268 -9.81 -24.37 -23.29
C THR A 268 -8.39 -24.92 -23.11
N PHE A 269 -8.29 -26.09 -22.48
CA PHE A 269 -7.06 -26.86 -22.41
C PHE A 269 -7.36 -28.35 -22.42
N ASN A 270 -6.43 -29.11 -22.99
CA ASN A 270 -6.54 -30.55 -23.15
C ASN A 270 -5.55 -31.25 -22.23
N ILE A 271 -5.99 -32.24 -21.50
CA ILE A 271 -5.12 -33.21 -20.84
C ILE A 271 -5.03 -34.42 -21.75
N VAL A 272 -3.84 -34.75 -22.21
CA VAL A 272 -3.60 -35.81 -23.20
C VAL A 272 -2.70 -36.91 -22.64
N ASP A 273 -2.94 -38.13 -23.10
CA ASP A 273 -2.07 -39.26 -22.81
C ASP A 273 -1.15 -39.44 -24.04
N ASN A 274 0.14 -39.46 -23.84
CA ASN A 274 1.15 -39.62 -24.89
C ASN A 274 1.70 -41.05 -24.98
N ASP A 275 0.85 -42.05 -24.86
CA ASP A 275 1.23 -43.46 -25.10
C ASP A 275 1.61 -43.79 -26.55
#